data_5f77a0a443a6618beecd91b46d45643d
#
_entry.id   5f77a0a443a6618beecd91b46d45643d
#
_cell.length_a   1.000
_cell.length_b   1.000
_cell.length_c   1.000
_cell.angle_alpha   90.00
_cell.angle_beta   90.00
_cell.angle_gamma   90.00
#
_symmetry.space_group_name_H-M   'P 1'
#
loop_
_entity.id
_entity.type
_entity.pdbx_description
1 polymer ?
#
loop_
_entity_poly.entity_id
_entity_poly.type
_entity_poly.pdbx_seq_one_letter_code
_entity_poly.pdbx_strand_id
1 'polypeptide(L)'
;RRYRIIDFKRNKFDILGKVVSIEYDPNRSSRIALVLYDDNEKRYIIAPDGLKVNDKIISSKESKVEFKTGNALLLKDIPDGMLVHNIELKPGKGAQMARSAGTYARIMAKENKMVSLKLPSSEIRMVSENCLATLGTVGNKTHENIKIGKAGRSRWLGRRPHTRGVVKNPVDHPHGGGEGKSAG
;
A
#
# COMPACT_ATOMS: atom_id res chain seq x y z
N ARG A 1 -8.71 6.76 -14.82
CA ARG A 1 -9.56 5.69 -15.39
C ARG A 1 -9.41 4.42 -14.57
N ARG A 2 -10.50 3.72 -14.28
CA ARG A 2 -10.44 2.40 -13.62
C ARG A 2 -10.12 1.35 -14.69
N TYR A 3 -8.93 0.75 -14.60
CA TYR A 3 -8.53 -0.37 -15.45
C TYR A 3 -8.99 -1.70 -14.85
N ARG A 4 -8.77 -1.86 -13.54
CA ARG A 4 -9.21 -3.00 -12.73
C ARG A 4 -9.78 -2.48 -11.40
N ILE A 5 -10.75 -3.19 -10.84
CA ILE A 5 -11.30 -2.89 -9.52
C ILE A 5 -10.54 -3.74 -8.51
N ILE A 6 -9.83 -3.06 -7.59
CA ILE A 6 -9.05 -3.73 -6.56
C ILE A 6 -9.88 -3.80 -5.27
N ASP A 7 -9.94 -4.98 -4.68
CA ASP A 7 -10.58 -5.21 -3.39
C ASP A 7 -9.68 -4.70 -2.26
N PHE A 8 -9.87 -3.44 -1.88
CA PHE A 8 -9.20 -2.84 -0.73
C PHE A 8 -9.89 -3.16 0.60
N LYS A 9 -11.13 -3.67 0.56
CA LYS A 9 -11.89 -3.96 1.78
C LYS A 9 -11.59 -5.35 2.34
N ARG A 10 -11.24 -6.29 1.45
CA ARG A 10 -10.98 -7.68 1.83
C ARG A 10 -12.08 -8.28 2.70
N ASN A 11 -13.34 -7.92 2.39
CA ASN A 11 -14.51 -8.23 3.21
C ASN A 11 -15.12 -9.61 2.97
N LYS A 12 -14.46 -10.47 2.17
CA LYS A 12 -14.79 -11.89 2.08
C LYS A 12 -14.09 -12.64 3.21
N PHE A 13 -14.77 -12.66 4.37
CA PHE A 13 -14.23 -13.32 5.54
C PHE A 13 -14.46 -14.83 5.48
N ASP A 14 -13.45 -15.58 5.92
CA ASP A 14 -13.45 -17.03 6.12
C ASP A 14 -13.75 -17.84 4.85
N ILE A 15 -13.64 -17.21 3.68
CA ILE A 15 -13.74 -17.85 2.37
C ILE A 15 -12.32 -17.98 1.79
N LEU A 16 -11.92 -19.18 1.45
CA LEU A 16 -10.62 -19.45 0.86
C LEU A 16 -10.58 -18.92 -0.58
N GLY A 17 -9.50 -18.23 -0.92
CA GLY A 17 -9.24 -17.75 -2.27
C GLY A 17 -7.96 -18.35 -2.83
N LYS A 18 -7.98 -18.77 -4.09
CA LYS A 18 -6.81 -19.26 -4.82
C LYS A 18 -6.32 -18.20 -5.80
N VAL A 19 -5.02 -17.94 -5.80
CA VAL A 19 -4.39 -17.02 -6.77
C VAL A 19 -4.37 -17.67 -8.15
N VAL A 20 -5.03 -17.05 -9.10
CA VAL A 20 -5.13 -17.53 -10.50
C VAL A 20 -4.02 -16.96 -11.36
N SER A 21 -3.76 -15.64 -11.24
CA SER A 21 -2.75 -14.95 -12.03
C SER A 21 -2.18 -13.76 -11.26
N ILE A 22 -0.97 -13.32 -11.64
CA ILE A 22 -0.36 -12.08 -11.18
C ILE A 22 -0.20 -11.18 -12.40
N GLU A 23 -0.79 -9.97 -12.35
CA GLU A 23 -0.94 -9.10 -13.50
C GLU A 23 -0.32 -7.72 -13.27
N TYR A 24 -0.07 -7.03 -14.37
CA TYR A 24 0.33 -5.63 -14.39
C TYR A 24 -0.90 -4.72 -14.33
N ASP A 25 -0.84 -3.65 -13.52
CA ASP A 25 -1.83 -2.58 -13.50
C ASP A 25 -1.15 -1.23 -13.74
N PRO A 26 -1.51 -0.50 -14.82
CA PRO A 26 -0.90 0.80 -15.11
C PRO A 26 -1.26 1.89 -14.09
N ASN A 27 -2.28 1.70 -13.27
CA ASN A 27 -2.74 2.66 -12.28
C ASN A 27 -1.90 2.66 -10.98
N ARG A 28 -1.00 1.69 -10.82
CA ARG A 28 -0.19 1.54 -9.60
C ARG A 28 1.18 0.98 -9.87
N SER A 29 2.09 1.19 -8.94
CA SER A 29 3.46 0.65 -9.02
C SER A 29 3.55 -0.83 -8.62
N SER A 30 2.61 -1.31 -7.79
CA SER A 30 2.53 -2.72 -7.38
C SER A 30 1.92 -3.60 -8.47
N ARG A 31 2.27 -4.91 -8.48
CA ARG A 31 1.50 -5.91 -9.21
C ARG A 31 0.17 -6.18 -8.51
N ILE A 32 -0.78 -6.73 -9.23
CA ILE A 32 -2.07 -7.17 -8.71
C ILE A 32 -2.20 -8.68 -8.93
N ALA A 33 -2.95 -9.35 -8.06
CA ALA A 33 -3.25 -10.76 -8.18
C ALA A 33 -4.76 -10.96 -8.38
N LEU A 34 -5.12 -11.78 -9.36
CA LEU A 34 -6.49 -12.26 -9.54
C LEU A 34 -6.69 -13.46 -8.62
N VAL A 35 -7.67 -13.36 -7.76
CA VAL A 35 -8.04 -14.41 -6.79
C VAL A 35 -9.41 -14.93 -7.12
N LEU A 36 -9.51 -16.25 -7.23
CA LEU A 36 -10.77 -17.01 -7.34
C LEU A 36 -11.10 -17.54 -5.96
N TYR A 37 -12.23 -17.14 -5.41
CA TYR A 37 -12.75 -17.63 -4.14
C TYR A 37 -13.60 -18.89 -4.33
N ASP A 38 -13.77 -19.69 -3.28
CA ASP A 38 -14.53 -20.94 -3.31
C ASP A 38 -16.02 -20.75 -3.70
N ASP A 39 -16.55 -19.53 -3.56
CA ASP A 39 -17.88 -19.13 -4.04
C ASP A 39 -17.91 -18.73 -5.52
N ASN A 40 -16.84 -19.03 -6.29
CA ASN A 40 -16.66 -18.69 -7.70
C ASN A 40 -16.56 -17.20 -8.01
N GLU A 41 -16.53 -16.29 -7.02
CA GLU A 41 -16.29 -14.88 -7.26
C GLU A 41 -14.80 -14.61 -7.49
N LYS A 42 -14.50 -13.76 -8.47
CA LYS A 42 -13.13 -13.31 -8.76
C LYS A 42 -12.93 -11.88 -8.27
N ARG A 43 -11.85 -11.64 -7.55
CA ARG A 43 -11.43 -10.29 -7.13
C ARG A 43 -9.96 -10.06 -7.38
N TYR A 44 -9.60 -8.82 -7.68
CA TYR A 44 -8.22 -8.39 -7.70
C TYR A 44 -7.79 -7.88 -6.34
N ILE A 45 -6.61 -8.26 -5.92
CA ILE A 45 -5.94 -7.74 -4.72
C ILE A 45 -4.57 -7.18 -5.09
N ILE A 46 -3.99 -6.35 -4.21
CA ILE A 46 -2.56 -6.01 -4.32
C ILE A 46 -1.75 -7.28 -4.07
N ALA A 47 -0.83 -7.60 -4.99
CA ALA A 47 0.03 -8.76 -4.85
C ALA A 47 1.14 -8.49 -3.82
N PRO A 48 1.18 -9.23 -2.69
CA PRO A 48 2.32 -9.17 -1.78
C PRO A 48 3.56 -9.81 -2.38
N ASP A 49 4.70 -9.48 -1.80
CA ASP A 49 5.97 -10.06 -2.17
C ASP A 49 6.01 -11.56 -1.87
N GLY A 50 6.56 -12.34 -2.80
CA GLY A 50 6.64 -13.79 -2.68
C GLY A 50 5.35 -14.56 -2.97
N LEU A 51 4.22 -13.88 -3.25
CA LEU A 51 2.98 -14.56 -3.65
C LEU A 51 3.15 -15.21 -5.02
N LYS A 52 2.68 -16.45 -5.15
CA LYS A 52 2.76 -17.23 -6.39
C LYS A 52 1.36 -17.63 -6.88
N VAL A 53 1.29 -17.98 -8.16
CA VAL A 53 0.08 -18.60 -8.73
C VAL A 53 -0.17 -19.92 -8.01
N ASN A 54 -1.43 -20.23 -7.76
CA ASN A 54 -1.96 -21.34 -6.97
C ASN A 54 -1.82 -21.21 -5.45
N ASP A 55 -1.19 -20.16 -4.92
CA ASP A 55 -1.22 -19.91 -3.48
C ASP A 55 -2.63 -19.68 -2.99
N LYS A 56 -2.88 -20.14 -1.76
CA LYS A 56 -4.15 -19.95 -1.06
C LYS A 56 -4.04 -18.78 -0.11
N ILE A 57 -5.05 -17.92 -0.10
CA ILE A 57 -5.15 -16.75 0.78
C ILE A 57 -6.54 -16.69 1.41
N ILE A 58 -6.63 -16.10 2.58
CA ILE A 58 -7.88 -15.92 3.31
C ILE A 58 -7.90 -14.55 3.99
N SER A 59 -9.09 -14.01 4.20
CA SER A 59 -9.32 -12.86 5.06
C SER A 59 -10.16 -13.33 6.23
N SER A 60 -9.76 -13.03 7.47
CA SER A 60 -10.52 -13.43 8.65
C SER A 60 -10.58 -12.32 9.69
N LYS A 61 -11.64 -12.33 10.48
CA LYS A 61 -11.79 -11.54 11.69
C LYS A 61 -11.46 -12.33 12.95
N GLU A 62 -11.18 -13.61 12.81
CA GLU A 62 -10.81 -14.50 13.90
C GLU A 62 -9.33 -14.86 13.85
N SER A 63 -8.71 -15.03 15.01
CA SER A 63 -7.27 -15.30 15.17
C SER A 63 -6.82 -16.72 14.76
N LYS A 64 -7.72 -17.53 14.23
CA LYS A 64 -7.45 -18.95 13.91
C LYS A 64 -6.75 -19.21 12.58
N VAL A 65 -6.37 -18.16 11.87
CA VAL A 65 -5.76 -18.28 10.54
C VAL A 65 -4.24 -18.20 10.64
N GLU A 66 -3.56 -19.03 9.86
CA GLU A 66 -2.09 -19.04 9.77
C GLU A 66 -1.55 -17.68 9.33
N PHE A 67 -0.44 -17.24 9.96
CA PHE A 67 0.25 -15.98 9.63
C PHE A 67 1.05 -16.08 8.34
N LYS A 68 0.35 -16.35 7.24
CA LYS A 68 0.92 -16.46 5.90
C LYS A 68 0.82 -15.15 5.14
N THR A 69 1.85 -14.84 4.34
CA THR A 69 1.85 -13.67 3.43
C THR A 69 0.64 -13.69 2.50
N GLY A 70 -0.08 -12.57 2.44
CA GLY A 70 -1.29 -12.42 1.63
C GLY A 70 -2.61 -12.62 2.41
N ASN A 71 -2.57 -13.24 3.60
CA ASN A 71 -3.73 -13.31 4.47
C ASN A 71 -4.03 -11.93 5.08
N ALA A 72 -5.31 -11.60 5.21
CA ALA A 72 -5.76 -10.35 5.82
C ALA A 72 -6.44 -10.63 7.15
N LEU A 73 -5.96 -9.95 8.20
CA LEU A 73 -6.41 -10.13 9.58
C LEU A 73 -6.63 -8.78 10.24
N LEU A 74 -7.35 -8.78 11.37
CA LEU A 74 -7.43 -7.61 12.24
C LEU A 74 -6.07 -7.35 12.89
N LEU A 75 -5.70 -6.09 13.06
CA LEU A 75 -4.42 -5.71 13.65
C LEU A 75 -4.21 -6.28 15.04
N LYS A 76 -5.29 -6.44 15.84
CA LYS A 76 -5.23 -7.04 17.17
C LYS A 76 -4.70 -8.48 17.16
N ASP A 77 -4.98 -9.23 16.08
CA ASP A 77 -4.67 -10.66 15.98
C ASP A 77 -3.29 -10.93 15.39
N ILE A 78 -2.66 -9.92 14.77
CA ILE A 78 -1.33 -10.06 14.14
C ILE A 78 -0.24 -9.82 15.21
N PRO A 79 0.73 -10.73 15.39
CA PRO A 79 1.83 -10.55 16.36
C PRO A 79 2.64 -9.27 16.15
N ASP A 80 3.19 -8.74 17.25
CA ASP A 80 4.09 -7.59 17.21
C ASP A 80 5.37 -7.91 16.44
N GLY A 81 5.95 -6.91 15.81
CA GLY A 81 7.13 -7.05 14.96
C GLY A 81 6.85 -7.49 13.53
N MET A 82 5.64 -8.03 13.22
CA MET A 82 5.30 -8.46 11.87
C MET A 82 5.15 -7.30 10.89
N LEU A 83 5.47 -7.59 9.63
CA LEU A 83 5.31 -6.66 8.51
C LEU A 83 3.91 -6.81 7.92
N VAL A 84 3.26 -5.69 7.70
CA VAL A 84 1.91 -5.61 7.16
C VAL A 84 1.82 -4.55 6.07
N HIS A 85 0.90 -4.71 5.16
CA HIS A 85 0.60 -3.74 4.10
C HIS A 85 -0.91 -3.66 3.89
N ASN A 86 -1.34 -2.79 2.99
CA ASN A 86 -2.77 -2.64 2.66
C ASN A 86 -3.63 -2.45 3.92
N ILE A 87 -3.28 -1.41 4.72
CA ILE A 87 -3.77 -1.19 6.08
C ILE A 87 -4.94 -0.21 6.05
N GLU A 88 -6.00 -0.50 6.78
CA GLU A 88 -7.10 0.41 7.03
C GLU A 88 -6.73 1.50 8.04
N LEU A 89 -7.31 2.69 7.89
CA LEU A 89 -7.26 3.77 8.88
C LEU A 89 -8.49 3.78 9.81
N LYS A 90 -9.62 3.32 9.28
CA LYS A 90 -10.88 3.16 10.01
C LYS A 90 -11.45 1.79 9.66
N PRO A 91 -11.97 1.04 10.64
CA PRO A 91 -12.52 -0.29 10.41
C PRO A 91 -13.58 -0.29 9.28
N GLY A 92 -13.46 -1.21 8.33
CA GLY A 92 -14.40 -1.40 7.22
C GLY A 92 -14.35 -0.35 6.10
N LYS A 93 -13.52 0.69 6.21
CA LYS A 93 -13.37 1.70 5.16
C LYS A 93 -12.59 1.18 3.95
N GLY A 94 -11.80 0.15 4.14
CA GLY A 94 -10.85 -0.36 3.16
C GLY A 94 -9.46 0.24 3.32
N ALA A 95 -8.48 -0.44 2.80
CA ALA A 95 -7.07 -0.10 2.97
C ALA A 95 -6.70 1.24 2.34
N GLN A 96 -5.92 2.02 3.07
CA GLN A 96 -5.47 3.36 2.68
C GLN A 96 -3.95 3.53 2.77
N MET A 97 -3.25 2.77 3.62
CA MET A 97 -1.80 2.88 3.84
C MET A 97 -1.04 1.67 3.28
N ALA A 98 0.26 1.87 2.99
CA ALA A 98 1.20 0.86 2.52
C ALA A 98 0.66 0.04 1.33
N ARG A 99 0.36 0.70 0.21
CA ARG A 99 -0.20 0.09 -1.01
C ARG A 99 0.71 0.14 -2.23
N SER A 100 1.73 0.99 -2.20
CA SER A 100 2.70 1.13 -3.30
C SER A 100 3.71 -0.01 -3.31
N ALA A 101 4.37 -0.23 -4.46
CA ALA A 101 5.41 -1.25 -4.60
C ALA A 101 6.47 -1.18 -3.49
N GLY A 102 6.81 -2.33 -2.93
CA GLY A 102 7.83 -2.46 -1.90
C GLY A 102 7.47 -1.91 -0.52
N THR A 103 6.33 -1.23 -0.35
CA THR A 103 5.96 -0.62 0.93
C THR A 103 5.43 -1.63 1.95
N TYR A 104 5.64 -1.31 3.21
CA TYR A 104 5.13 -2.05 4.37
C TYR A 104 5.06 -1.14 5.58
N ALA A 105 4.32 -1.54 6.59
CA ALA A 105 4.43 -1.01 7.94
C ALA A 105 4.80 -2.14 8.89
N ARG A 106 5.41 -1.82 10.03
CA ARG A 106 5.75 -2.79 11.08
C ARG A 106 4.86 -2.53 12.29
N ILE A 107 4.27 -3.57 12.84
CA ILE A 107 3.56 -3.50 14.11
C ILE A 107 4.60 -3.38 15.22
N MET A 108 4.47 -2.33 16.06
CA MET A 108 5.42 -2.05 17.13
C MET A 108 4.88 -2.49 18.50
N ALA A 109 3.67 -2.07 18.82
CA ALA A 109 3.02 -2.36 20.12
C ALA A 109 1.50 -2.23 19.99
N LYS A 110 0.79 -2.84 20.94
CA LYS A 110 -0.66 -2.77 21.05
C LYS A 110 -1.04 -2.32 22.46
N GLU A 111 -1.71 -1.20 22.56
CA GLU A 111 -2.12 -0.60 23.83
C GLU A 111 -3.48 0.10 23.68
N ASN A 112 -4.31 0.03 24.70
CA ASN A 112 -5.58 0.78 24.80
C ASN A 112 -6.48 0.66 23.54
N LYS A 113 -6.62 -0.56 22.98
CA LYS A 113 -7.39 -0.84 21.73
C LYS A 113 -6.83 -0.14 20.49
N MET A 114 -5.60 0.33 20.56
CA MET A 114 -4.86 0.93 19.47
C MET A 114 -3.58 0.13 19.17
N VAL A 115 -3.16 0.16 17.93
CA VAL A 115 -1.94 -0.49 17.45
C VAL A 115 -1.00 0.57 16.90
N SER A 116 0.23 0.60 17.40
CA SER A 116 1.29 1.49 16.93
C SER A 116 1.96 0.87 15.71
N LEU A 117 1.91 1.57 14.59
CA LEU A 117 2.49 1.14 13.32
C LEU A 117 3.64 2.06 12.93
N LYS A 118 4.83 1.50 12.67
CA LYS A 118 5.92 2.22 12.03
C LYS A 118 5.71 2.18 10.52
N LEU A 119 5.42 3.34 9.94
CA LEU A 119 5.13 3.52 8.52
C LEU A 119 6.40 3.56 7.66
N PRO A 120 6.30 3.45 6.32
CA PRO A 120 7.44 3.61 5.40
C PRO A 120 8.14 4.97 5.52
N SER A 121 7.42 6.02 5.94
CA SER A 121 7.98 7.35 6.22
C SER A 121 8.79 7.45 7.50
N SER A 122 8.94 6.37 8.26
CA SER A 122 9.48 6.29 9.63
C SER A 122 8.58 6.87 10.72
N GLU A 123 7.46 7.46 10.37
CA GLU A 123 6.44 7.94 11.33
C GLU A 123 5.84 6.77 12.11
N ILE A 124 5.63 6.95 13.40
CA ILE A 124 4.85 6.01 14.22
C ILE A 124 3.43 6.56 14.32
N ARG A 125 2.47 5.77 13.88
CA ARG A 125 1.06 6.14 13.87
C ARG A 125 0.21 5.12 14.59
N MET A 126 -0.71 5.60 15.42
CA MET A 126 -1.69 4.77 16.12
C MET A 126 -2.94 4.57 15.26
N VAL A 127 -3.40 3.33 15.17
CA VAL A 127 -4.58 2.92 14.40
C VAL A 127 -5.41 1.98 15.27
N SER A 128 -6.74 2.00 15.12
CA SER A 128 -7.61 1.09 15.87
C SER A 128 -7.24 -0.39 15.64
N GLU A 129 -7.23 -1.18 16.69
CA GLU A 129 -6.95 -2.62 16.65
C GLU A 129 -7.91 -3.42 15.76
N ASN A 130 -9.12 -2.88 15.51
CA ASN A 130 -10.13 -3.49 14.65
C ASN A 130 -9.97 -3.17 13.15
N CYS A 131 -8.93 -2.45 12.78
CA CYS A 131 -8.58 -2.24 11.37
C CYS A 131 -7.98 -3.50 10.76
N LEU A 132 -8.32 -3.78 9.50
CA LEU A 132 -7.73 -4.86 8.71
C LEU A 132 -6.37 -4.44 8.15
N ALA A 133 -5.47 -5.43 8.09
CA ALA A 133 -4.20 -5.34 7.39
C ALA A 133 -3.86 -6.67 6.72
N THR A 134 -3.07 -6.63 5.65
CA THR A 134 -2.60 -7.82 4.96
C THR A 134 -1.16 -8.12 5.38
N LEU A 135 -0.87 -9.37 5.67
CA LEU A 135 0.45 -9.84 6.10
C LEU A 135 1.48 -9.76 4.97
N GLY A 136 2.70 -9.37 5.32
CA GLY A 136 3.84 -9.26 4.42
C GLY A 136 4.05 -7.86 3.86
N THR A 137 4.88 -7.74 2.83
CA THR A 137 5.22 -6.50 2.12
C THR A 137 4.56 -6.48 0.75
N VAL A 138 4.34 -5.30 0.17
CA VAL A 138 3.87 -5.19 -1.21
C VAL A 138 4.96 -5.68 -2.17
N GLY A 139 4.58 -6.42 -3.19
CA GLY A 139 5.50 -6.92 -4.22
C GLY A 139 6.11 -5.82 -5.10
N ASN A 140 6.94 -6.23 -6.08
CA ASN A 140 7.65 -5.34 -7.00
C ASN A 140 8.62 -4.36 -6.30
N LYS A 141 9.38 -4.85 -5.31
CA LYS A 141 10.31 -4.06 -4.49
C LYS A 141 11.36 -3.29 -5.29
N THR A 142 11.76 -3.81 -6.44
CA THR A 142 12.76 -3.18 -7.31
C THR A 142 12.22 -1.99 -8.11
N HIS A 143 10.93 -1.65 -7.97
CA HIS A 143 10.32 -0.54 -8.70
C HIS A 143 11.00 0.81 -8.41
N GLU A 144 11.48 1.03 -7.20
CA GLU A 144 12.20 2.27 -6.82
C GLU A 144 13.54 2.45 -7.56
N ASN A 145 14.16 1.35 -7.99
CA ASN A 145 15.44 1.36 -8.69
C ASN A 145 15.32 1.71 -10.19
N ILE A 146 14.09 1.91 -10.69
CA ILE A 146 13.83 2.22 -12.11
C ILE A 146 14.32 3.64 -12.43
N LYS A 147 15.35 3.73 -13.25
CA LYS A 147 15.84 5.01 -13.80
C LYS A 147 14.94 5.43 -14.96
N ILE A 148 14.40 6.64 -14.88
CA ILE A 148 13.50 7.20 -15.91
C ILE A 148 14.28 7.50 -17.21
N GLY A 149 15.55 7.86 -17.10
CA GLY A 149 16.48 8.07 -18.21
C GLY A 149 16.41 9.48 -18.81
N LYS A 150 15.24 9.98 -19.12
CA LYS A 150 15.06 11.31 -19.74
C LYS A 150 13.84 12.05 -19.21
N ALA A 151 13.89 13.40 -19.25
CA ALA A 151 12.80 14.26 -18.82
C ALA A 151 11.48 14.03 -19.59
N GLY A 152 11.57 13.70 -20.87
CA GLY A 152 10.40 13.38 -21.70
C GLY A 152 9.61 12.20 -21.18
N ARG A 153 10.27 11.18 -20.61
CA ARG A 153 9.57 10.04 -20.00
C ARG A 153 8.76 10.44 -18.75
N SER A 154 9.28 11.36 -17.95
CA SER A 154 8.51 11.95 -16.83
C SER A 154 7.24 12.63 -17.33
N ARG A 155 7.32 13.33 -18.47
CA ARG A 155 6.15 13.96 -19.10
C ARG A 155 5.13 12.92 -19.58
N TRP A 156 5.59 11.81 -20.17
CA TRP A 156 4.71 10.71 -20.58
C TRP A 156 3.99 10.06 -19.39
N LEU A 157 4.64 10.02 -18.22
CA LEU A 157 4.04 9.55 -16.97
C LEU A 157 3.12 10.59 -16.29
N GLY A 158 2.86 11.73 -16.95
CA GLY A 158 1.97 12.78 -16.45
C GLY A 158 2.62 13.75 -15.46
N ARG A 159 3.92 13.66 -15.20
CA ARG A 159 4.64 14.59 -14.32
C ARG A 159 5.03 15.85 -15.08
N ARG A 160 4.53 16.99 -14.66
CA ARG A 160 4.91 18.30 -15.21
C ARG A 160 6.14 18.84 -14.49
N PRO A 161 6.93 19.72 -15.14
CA PRO A 161 8.00 20.45 -14.50
C PRO A 161 7.48 21.26 -13.31
N HIS A 162 8.28 21.34 -12.26
CA HIS A 162 7.97 22.10 -11.06
C HIS A 162 8.93 23.28 -10.95
N THR A 163 8.39 24.50 -10.84
CA THR A 163 9.17 25.73 -10.64
C THR A 163 9.49 25.90 -9.17
N ARG A 164 10.77 26.10 -8.83
CA ARG A 164 11.21 26.36 -7.45
C ARG A 164 10.67 27.71 -6.97
N GLY A 165 10.38 27.83 -5.66
CA GLY A 165 9.88 29.07 -5.06
C GLY A 165 10.84 30.27 -5.23
N VAL A 166 12.16 30.02 -5.15
CA VAL A 166 13.20 31.07 -5.25
C VAL A 166 13.23 31.81 -6.61
N VAL A 167 12.67 31.21 -7.66
CA VAL A 167 12.59 31.85 -9.00
C VAL A 167 11.25 32.51 -9.27
N LYS A 168 10.40 32.58 -8.25
CA LYS A 168 9.09 33.26 -8.31
C LYS A 168 9.18 34.67 -7.74
N ASN A 169 8.13 35.45 -7.97
CA ASN A 169 7.97 36.76 -7.34
C ASN A 169 7.52 36.62 -5.87
N PRO A 170 7.73 37.66 -5.02
CA PRO A 170 7.30 37.63 -3.62
C PRO A 170 5.81 37.37 -3.44
N VAL A 171 4.96 37.83 -4.36
CA VAL A 171 3.51 37.61 -4.36
C VAL A 171 3.14 36.11 -4.58
N ASP A 172 3.97 35.36 -5.30
CA ASP A 172 3.67 33.98 -5.70
C ASP A 172 4.24 32.93 -4.75
N HIS A 173 5.27 33.28 -3.98
CA HIS A 173 5.92 32.35 -3.05
C HIS A 173 6.73 33.10 -1.98
N PRO A 174 6.74 32.62 -0.71
CA PRO A 174 7.53 33.22 0.38
C PRO A 174 9.02 33.32 0.09
N HIS A 175 9.59 32.41 -0.71
CA HIS A 175 11.00 32.44 -1.13
C HIS A 175 11.25 33.31 -2.39
N GLY A 176 10.24 34.02 -2.89
CA GLY A 176 10.34 34.85 -4.08
C GLY A 176 11.01 36.19 -3.80
N GLY A 177 11.56 36.77 -4.86
CA GLY A 177 12.20 38.09 -4.82
C GLY A 177 13.70 38.07 -4.57
N GLY A 178 14.31 39.27 -4.53
CA GLY A 178 15.75 39.47 -4.39
C GLY A 178 16.49 39.46 -5.73
N GLU A 179 17.81 39.71 -5.68
CA GLU A 179 18.70 39.60 -6.84
C GLU A 179 19.30 38.22 -6.97
N GLY A 180 19.08 37.56 -8.13
CA GLY A 180 19.66 36.27 -8.46
C GLY A 180 19.18 35.15 -7.52
N LYS A 181 20.11 34.33 -7.02
CA LYS A 181 19.84 33.19 -6.12
C LYS A 181 19.83 33.64 -4.64
N SER A 182 18.94 34.52 -4.25
CA SER A 182 18.80 34.91 -2.85
C SER A 182 18.45 33.72 -1.98
N ALA A 183 19.01 33.65 -0.77
CA ALA A 183 18.57 32.73 0.25
C ALA A 183 17.17 33.11 0.73
N GLY A 184 16.27 32.11 0.92
CA GLY A 184 14.95 32.31 1.52
C GLY A 184 14.99 32.31 3.04
#